data_02b57df88ce60b6c9ab0d80f1e2bef96
#
_entry.id   02b57df88ce60b6c9ab0d80f1e2bef96
#
_cell.length_a   1.000
_cell.length_b   1.000
_cell.length_c   1.000
_cell.angle_alpha   90.00
_cell.angle_beta   90.00
_cell.angle_gamma   90.00
#
_symmetry.space_group_name_H-M   'P 1'
#
loop_
_entity.id
_entity.type
_entity.pdbx_description
1 polymer ?
#
loop_
_entity_poly.entity_id
_entity_poly.type
_entity_poly.pdbx_seq_one_letter_code
_entity_poly.pdbx_strand_id
1 'polypeptide(L)'
;MMEDKQTSILLIDDDEVDVMTVKRALKKNNITNPLYVATNGLEGLAMLRGHEMPKMLPGLRRLILLDLNMPKMGGIEFLRELRIDPELKPIPVIVLTTSNEDKDKVEAYNLNVAGYIIKPVTFSKFVAAVATLNKYWSLSEMP
;
A
#
# COMPACT_ATOMS: atom_id res chain seq x y z
N MET A 1 -10.99 21.32 7.98
CA MET A 1 -10.27 21.37 7.65
C MET A 1 -9.43 20.29 7.30
N MET A 2 -8.51 20.07 7.65
CA MET A 2 -7.72 19.18 7.15
C MET A 2 -7.79 17.84 7.62
N GLU A 3 -8.47 17.59 8.53
CA GLU A 3 -8.58 16.33 9.08
C GLU A 3 -9.14 15.37 8.12
N ASP A 4 -9.91 15.79 7.24
CA ASP A 4 -10.40 14.87 6.28
C ASP A 4 -9.32 14.39 5.37
N LYS A 5 -8.13 14.86 5.53
CA LYS A 5 -7.04 14.36 4.73
C LYS A 5 -6.36 13.17 5.36
N GLN A 6 -6.97 12.57 6.36
CA GLN A 6 -6.39 11.39 6.96
C GLN A 6 -6.29 10.27 5.93
N THR A 7 -5.13 9.64 5.83
CA THR A 7 -4.88 8.57 4.88
C THR A 7 -5.27 7.24 5.48
N SER A 8 -6.02 6.45 4.71
CA SER A 8 -6.30 5.07 5.07
C SER A 8 -5.24 4.19 4.45
N ILE A 9 -4.76 3.22 5.20
CA ILE A 9 -3.69 2.33 4.75
C ILE A 9 -4.26 0.95 4.51
N LEU A 10 -3.99 0.38 3.34
CA LEU A 10 -4.36 -1.00 3.05
C LEU A 10 -3.09 -1.81 2.95
N LEU A 11 -2.92 -2.77 3.84
CA LEU A 11 -1.78 -3.67 3.82
C LEU A 11 -2.23 -4.98 3.19
N ILE A 12 -1.59 -5.36 2.08
CA ILE A 12 -1.89 -6.61 1.40
C ILE A 12 -0.71 -7.53 1.61
N ASP A 13 -0.85 -8.50 2.50
CA ASP A 13 0.24 -9.39 2.90
C ASP A 13 -0.37 -10.62 3.56
N ASP A 14 0.04 -11.80 3.13
CA ASP A 14 -0.52 -13.04 3.66
C ASP A 14 0.22 -13.55 4.90
N ASP A 15 1.32 -12.90 5.28
CA ASP A 15 2.12 -13.35 6.41
C ASP A 15 1.72 -12.59 7.67
N GLU A 16 1.18 -13.31 8.66
CA GLU A 16 0.72 -12.68 9.89
C GLU A 16 1.83 -11.99 10.67
N VAL A 17 3.05 -12.51 10.57
CA VAL A 17 4.18 -11.89 11.26
C VAL A 17 4.46 -10.52 10.67
N ASP A 18 4.43 -10.42 9.34
CA ASP A 18 4.64 -9.14 8.67
C ASP A 18 3.54 -8.14 9.06
N VAL A 19 2.29 -8.61 9.08
CA VAL A 19 1.17 -7.77 9.46
C VAL A 19 1.36 -7.24 10.87
N MET A 20 1.74 -8.10 11.80
CA MET A 20 1.96 -7.67 13.17
C MET A 20 3.11 -6.70 13.29
N THR A 21 4.17 -6.91 12.51
CA THR A 21 5.31 -6.01 12.51
C THR A 21 4.92 -4.61 12.07
N VAL A 22 4.12 -4.53 11.00
CA VAL A 22 3.65 -3.24 10.52
C VAL A 22 2.75 -2.58 11.55
N LYS A 23 1.80 -3.32 12.11
CA LYS A 23 0.89 -2.76 13.12
C LYS A 23 1.67 -2.23 14.30
N ARG A 24 2.67 -2.97 14.74
CA ARG A 24 3.46 -2.57 15.89
C ARG A 24 4.26 -1.29 15.60
N ALA A 25 4.84 -1.21 14.41
CA ALA A 25 5.61 -0.02 14.04
C ALA A 25 4.73 1.22 14.02
N LEU A 26 3.52 1.10 13.48
CA LEU A 26 2.61 2.24 13.43
C LEU A 26 2.16 2.64 14.83
N LYS A 27 1.75 1.66 15.63
CA LYS A 27 1.23 1.94 16.95
C LYS A 27 2.30 2.55 17.86
N LYS A 28 3.52 2.04 17.80
CA LYS A 28 4.60 2.51 18.65
C LYS A 28 4.90 3.98 18.42
N ASN A 29 4.60 4.46 17.23
CA ASN A 29 4.90 5.84 16.87
C ASN A 29 3.66 6.70 16.74
N ASN A 30 2.57 6.24 17.35
CA ASN A 30 1.32 7.01 17.44
C ASN A 30 0.70 7.34 16.10
N ILE A 31 0.89 6.47 15.14
CA ILE A 31 0.22 6.62 13.84
C ILE A 31 -1.13 5.94 13.96
N THR A 32 -2.18 6.74 13.95
CA THR A 32 -3.53 6.26 14.20
C THR A 32 -4.38 6.17 12.93
N ASN A 33 -3.75 6.26 11.78
CA ASN A 33 -4.47 6.15 10.51
C ASN A 33 -5.16 4.78 10.42
N PRO A 34 -6.37 4.74 9.88
CA PRO A 34 -7.05 3.46 9.72
C PRO A 34 -6.22 2.49 8.90
N LEU A 35 -6.09 1.27 9.40
CA LEU A 35 -5.34 0.22 8.73
C LEU A 35 -6.27 -0.92 8.39
N TYR A 36 -6.32 -1.27 7.12
CA TYR A 36 -7.10 -2.40 6.63
C TYR A 36 -6.11 -3.46 6.16
N VAL A 37 -6.44 -4.72 6.33
CA VAL A 37 -5.55 -5.81 5.95
C VAL A 37 -6.26 -6.75 4.99
N ALA A 38 -5.61 -7.06 3.88
CA ALA A 38 -6.07 -8.06 2.94
C ALA A 38 -4.98 -9.13 2.85
N THR A 39 -5.37 -10.38 2.68
CA THR A 39 -4.42 -11.48 2.66
C THR A 39 -3.97 -11.89 1.26
N ASN A 40 -4.55 -11.31 0.23
CA ASN A 40 -4.12 -11.55 -1.13
C ASN A 40 -4.65 -10.43 -2.02
N GLY A 41 -4.23 -10.44 -3.28
CA GLY A 41 -4.59 -9.37 -4.21
C GLY A 41 -6.06 -9.31 -4.53
N LEU A 42 -6.73 -10.47 -4.60
CA LEU A 42 -8.16 -10.48 -4.90
C LEU A 42 -8.94 -9.80 -3.79
N GLU A 43 -8.60 -10.11 -2.55
CA GLU A 43 -9.27 -9.51 -1.41
C GLU A 43 -9.01 -8.01 -1.37
N GLY A 44 -7.77 -7.62 -1.67
CA GLY A 44 -7.42 -6.20 -1.70
C GLY A 44 -8.23 -5.43 -2.71
N LEU A 45 -8.38 -5.96 -3.91
CA LEU A 45 -9.17 -5.31 -4.95
C LEU A 45 -10.64 -5.21 -4.54
N ALA A 46 -11.17 -6.27 -3.94
CA ALA A 46 -12.56 -6.26 -3.52
C ALA A 46 -12.81 -5.19 -2.46
N MET A 47 -11.88 -5.04 -1.53
CA MET A 47 -12.00 -4.00 -0.51
C MET A 47 -11.93 -2.60 -1.11
N LEU A 48 -11.03 -2.39 -2.06
CA LEU A 48 -10.88 -1.09 -2.70
C LEU A 48 -12.11 -0.74 -3.54
N ARG A 49 -12.72 -1.74 -4.14
CA ARG A 49 -13.91 -1.55 -4.97
C ARG A 49 -15.20 -1.54 -4.16
N GLY A 50 -15.10 -1.76 -2.85
CA GLY A 50 -16.28 -1.77 -2.00
C GLY A 50 -17.12 -3.01 -2.07
N HIS A 51 -16.56 -4.11 -2.58
CA HIS A 51 -17.29 -5.37 -2.71
C HIS A 51 -17.12 -6.28 -1.51
N GLU A 52 -16.22 -5.92 -0.60
CA GLU A 52 -15.90 -6.76 0.53
C GLU A 52 -15.79 -5.94 1.79
N MET A 53 -16.16 -6.51 2.93
CA MET A 53 -16.04 -5.78 4.18
C MET A 53 -14.76 -6.18 4.90
N PRO A 54 -14.07 -5.24 5.53
CA PRO A 54 -14.41 -3.83 5.53
C PRO A 54 -14.03 -3.18 4.21
N LYS A 55 -14.85 -2.30 3.73
CA LYS A 55 -14.55 -1.63 2.47
C LYS A 55 -13.90 -0.30 2.75
N MET A 56 -13.06 0.13 1.83
CA MET A 56 -12.39 1.41 1.94
C MET A 56 -13.20 2.46 1.22
N LEU A 57 -13.42 3.58 1.89
CA LEU A 57 -14.26 4.63 1.33
C LEU A 57 -13.57 5.35 0.19
N PRO A 58 -14.28 5.59 -0.91
CA PRO A 58 -13.71 6.37 -2.00
C PRO A 58 -13.62 7.84 -1.58
N GLY A 59 -12.77 8.57 -2.25
CA GLY A 59 -12.64 10.00 -1.98
C GLY A 59 -11.66 10.37 -0.89
N LEU A 60 -11.23 9.42 -0.08
CA LEU A 60 -10.22 9.67 0.93
C LEU A 60 -8.86 9.28 0.39
N ARG A 61 -7.82 9.85 0.95
CA ARG A 61 -6.47 9.42 0.57
C ARG A 61 -6.28 7.98 1.00
N ARG A 62 -5.69 7.20 0.12
CA ARG A 62 -5.43 5.79 0.37
C ARG A 62 -3.99 5.48 0.01
N LEU A 63 -3.36 4.64 0.81
CA LEU A 63 -1.99 4.18 0.57
C LEU A 63 -2.01 2.66 0.63
N ILE A 64 -1.40 2.00 -0.33
CA ILE A 64 -1.32 0.55 -0.35
C ILE A 64 0.10 0.12 -0.01
N LEU A 65 0.24 -0.78 0.96
CA LEU A 65 1.48 -1.46 1.25
C LEU A 65 1.29 -2.88 0.72
N LEU A 66 2.10 -3.28 -0.24
CA LEU A 66 1.84 -4.49 -1.01
C LEU A 66 3.01 -5.46 -0.98
N ASP A 67 2.76 -6.67 -0.47
CA ASP A 67 3.72 -7.75 -0.57
C ASP A 67 3.67 -8.31 -2.00
N LEU A 68 4.81 -8.52 -2.61
CA LEU A 68 4.84 -9.01 -3.98
C LEU A 68 4.62 -10.51 -4.09
N ASN A 69 5.00 -11.26 -3.06
CA ASN A 69 4.93 -12.72 -3.12
C ASN A 69 3.81 -13.28 -2.28
N MET A 70 2.67 -13.51 -2.90
CA MET A 70 1.49 -14.02 -2.21
C MET A 70 0.82 -15.09 -3.04
N PRO A 71 0.11 -16.01 -2.39
CA PRO A 71 -0.71 -16.98 -3.13
C PRO A 71 -1.92 -16.29 -3.74
N LYS A 72 -2.62 -17.00 -4.60
CA LYS A 72 -3.77 -16.49 -5.32
C LYS A 72 -3.30 -15.31 -6.16
N MET A 73 -3.85 -14.15 -6.07
CA MET A 73 -3.35 -13.05 -6.88
C MET A 73 -2.10 -12.45 -6.24
N GLY A 74 -0.96 -12.58 -6.90
CA GLY A 74 0.30 -12.03 -6.42
C GLY A 74 0.37 -10.52 -6.59
N GLY A 75 1.45 -9.93 -6.05
CA GLY A 75 1.58 -8.48 -6.03
C GLY A 75 1.65 -7.85 -7.41
N ILE A 76 2.40 -8.45 -8.33
CA ILE A 76 2.53 -7.89 -9.68
C ILE A 76 1.18 -7.92 -10.40
N GLU A 77 0.47 -9.03 -10.27
CA GLU A 77 -0.84 -9.15 -10.89
C GLU A 77 -1.82 -8.15 -10.31
N PHE A 78 -1.77 -7.96 -8.99
CA PHE A 78 -2.60 -6.96 -8.33
C PHE A 78 -2.30 -5.56 -8.88
N LEU A 79 -1.01 -5.24 -9.04
CA LEU A 79 -0.62 -3.94 -9.56
C LEU A 79 -1.14 -3.69 -10.97
N ARG A 80 -1.10 -4.72 -11.80
CA ARG A 80 -1.63 -4.58 -13.16
C ARG A 80 -3.10 -4.25 -13.15
N GLU A 81 -3.85 -4.97 -12.31
CA GLU A 81 -5.29 -4.71 -12.20
C GLU A 81 -5.55 -3.31 -11.67
N LEU A 82 -4.76 -2.88 -10.71
CA LEU A 82 -4.91 -1.56 -10.13
C LEU A 82 -4.68 -0.46 -11.17
N ARG A 83 -3.66 -0.63 -12.00
CA ARG A 83 -3.26 0.42 -12.94
C ARG A 83 -4.20 0.53 -14.14
N ILE A 84 -4.97 -0.50 -14.43
CA ILE A 84 -5.94 -0.40 -15.53
C ILE A 84 -7.31 0.04 -15.04
N ASP A 85 -7.51 0.16 -13.74
CA ASP A 85 -8.79 0.60 -13.18
C ASP A 85 -8.74 2.12 -13.00
N PRO A 86 -9.54 2.88 -13.74
CA PRO A 86 -9.43 4.34 -13.69
C PRO A 86 -9.67 4.93 -12.31
N GLU A 87 -10.47 4.28 -11.49
CA GLU A 87 -10.75 4.79 -10.16
C GLU A 87 -9.65 4.46 -9.16
N LEU A 88 -8.94 3.36 -9.37
CA LEU A 88 -7.91 2.93 -8.45
C LEU A 88 -6.51 3.33 -8.89
N LYS A 89 -6.37 3.63 -10.17
CA LYS A 89 -5.08 3.93 -10.76
C LYS A 89 -4.26 4.99 -9.99
N PRO A 90 -4.85 6.05 -9.45
CA PRO A 90 -4.04 7.07 -8.77
C PRO A 90 -3.53 6.68 -7.39
N ILE A 91 -3.97 5.56 -6.83
CA ILE A 91 -3.58 5.21 -5.47
C ILE A 91 -2.11 4.86 -5.41
N PRO A 92 -1.32 5.50 -4.55
CA PRO A 92 0.10 5.17 -4.43
C PRO A 92 0.32 3.84 -3.75
N VAL A 93 1.35 3.14 -4.19
CA VAL A 93 1.69 1.80 -3.68
C VAL A 93 3.15 1.80 -3.25
N ILE A 94 3.40 1.30 -2.05
CA ILE A 94 4.74 0.99 -1.59
C ILE A 94 4.85 -0.52 -1.55
N VAL A 95 5.85 -1.06 -2.23
CA VAL A 95 6.04 -2.49 -2.32
C VAL A 95 6.88 -2.99 -1.15
N LEU A 96 6.43 -4.07 -0.50
CA LEU A 96 7.17 -4.73 0.55
C LEU A 96 7.73 -6.02 -0.03
N THR A 97 9.02 -6.27 0.16
CA THR A 97 9.62 -7.46 -0.39
C THR A 97 10.78 -7.94 0.45
N THR A 98 10.99 -9.27 0.53
CA THR A 98 12.16 -9.81 1.17
C THR A 98 13.28 -9.99 0.17
N SER A 99 12.98 -9.80 -1.12
CA SER A 99 13.90 -10.10 -2.18
C SER A 99 14.48 -8.86 -2.79
N ASN A 100 15.76 -8.90 -3.12
CA ASN A 100 16.37 -7.84 -3.90
C ASN A 100 16.38 -8.22 -5.37
N GLU A 101 15.51 -9.13 -5.76
CA GLU A 101 15.48 -9.56 -7.13
C GLU A 101 15.14 -8.42 -8.04
N ASP A 102 16.06 -8.11 -8.92
CA ASP A 102 15.93 -6.97 -9.80
C ASP A 102 14.73 -7.08 -10.73
N LYS A 103 14.38 -8.29 -11.10
CA LYS A 103 13.28 -8.51 -12.00
C LYS A 103 11.96 -8.02 -11.43
N ASP A 104 11.69 -8.38 -10.18
CA ASP A 104 10.44 -7.95 -9.55
C ASP A 104 10.42 -6.44 -9.37
N LYS A 105 11.55 -5.86 -9.02
CA LYS A 105 11.64 -4.42 -8.84
C LYS A 105 11.41 -3.67 -10.14
N VAL A 106 12.02 -4.14 -11.20
CA VAL A 106 11.87 -3.49 -12.50
C VAL A 106 10.42 -3.54 -12.96
N GLU A 107 9.79 -4.71 -12.78
CA GLU A 107 8.41 -4.83 -13.17
C GLU A 107 7.50 -3.92 -12.35
N ALA A 108 7.76 -3.84 -11.06
CA ALA A 108 6.96 -2.97 -10.20
C ALA A 108 7.17 -1.50 -10.58
N TYR A 109 8.37 -1.12 -10.95
CA TYR A 109 8.60 0.24 -11.42
C TYR A 109 7.80 0.56 -12.67
N ASN A 110 7.73 -0.38 -13.59
CA ASN A 110 6.94 -0.18 -14.80
C ASN A 110 5.45 0.00 -14.47
N LEU A 111 5.04 -0.42 -13.28
CA LEU A 111 3.67 -0.27 -12.83
C LEU A 111 3.52 0.92 -11.88
N ASN A 112 4.50 1.81 -11.88
CA ASN A 112 4.41 3.09 -11.16
C ASN A 112 4.28 2.97 -9.65
N VAL A 113 5.11 2.15 -9.01
CA VAL A 113 5.11 2.11 -7.55
C VAL A 113 5.84 3.32 -7.01
N ALA A 114 5.41 3.78 -5.85
CA ALA A 114 5.97 4.96 -5.20
C ALA A 114 7.27 4.65 -4.47
N GLY A 115 7.45 3.43 -4.03
CA GLY A 115 8.68 3.07 -3.33
C GLY A 115 8.71 1.62 -2.93
N TYR A 116 9.81 1.23 -2.30
CA TYR A 116 10.03 -0.13 -1.83
C TYR A 116 10.45 -0.12 -0.38
N ILE A 117 10.05 -1.12 0.36
CA ILE A 117 10.59 -1.38 1.68
C ILE A 117 11.06 -2.82 1.69
N ILE A 118 12.33 -3.03 2.01
CA ILE A 118 12.87 -4.38 2.17
C ILE A 118 12.48 -4.84 3.57
N LYS A 119 11.81 -5.97 3.67
CA LYS A 119 11.39 -6.51 4.95
C LYS A 119 12.60 -6.84 5.82
N PRO A 120 12.50 -6.72 7.13
CA PRO A 120 11.29 -6.36 7.89
C PRO A 120 10.97 -4.88 7.81
N VAL A 121 9.69 -4.56 7.90
CA VAL A 121 9.25 -3.18 7.86
C VAL A 121 9.55 -2.54 9.23
N THR A 122 10.40 -1.54 9.23
CA THR A 122 10.70 -0.80 10.46
C THR A 122 10.08 0.59 10.34
N PHE A 123 9.95 1.25 11.47
CA PHE A 123 9.41 2.60 11.46
C PHE A 123 10.25 3.53 10.58
N SER A 124 11.58 3.46 10.71
CA SER A 124 12.42 4.36 9.92
C SER A 124 12.29 4.12 8.43
N LYS A 125 12.17 2.87 8.01
CA LYS A 125 11.97 2.55 6.59
C LYS A 125 10.62 3.04 6.12
N PHE A 126 9.59 2.89 6.97
CA PHE A 126 8.26 3.35 6.63
C PHE A 126 8.24 4.87 6.49
N VAL A 127 8.84 5.58 7.42
CA VAL A 127 8.89 7.04 7.37
C VAL A 127 9.61 7.51 6.12
N ALA A 128 10.71 6.87 5.76
CA ALA A 128 11.45 7.26 4.56
C ALA A 128 10.60 7.08 3.31
N ALA A 129 9.85 6.00 3.23
CA ALA A 129 8.99 5.75 2.08
C ALA A 129 7.84 6.75 2.02
N VAL A 130 7.25 7.06 3.17
CA VAL A 130 6.13 8.01 3.22
C VAL A 130 6.60 9.42 2.90
N ALA A 131 7.83 9.75 3.24
CA ALA A 131 8.38 11.08 2.91
C ALA A 131 8.36 11.30 1.38
N THR A 132 8.64 10.26 0.62
CA THR A 132 8.56 10.34 -0.84
C THR A 132 7.12 10.58 -1.27
N LEU A 133 6.17 9.94 -0.60
CA LEU A 133 4.76 10.13 -0.90
C LEU A 133 4.29 11.52 -0.60
N ASN A 134 4.76 12.11 0.48
CA ASN A 134 4.36 13.46 0.82
C ASN A 134 4.73 14.44 -0.28
N LYS A 135 5.90 14.26 -0.87
CA LYS A 135 6.27 15.07 -2.00
C LYS A 135 5.35 14.81 -3.18
N TYR A 136 5.06 13.57 -3.44
CA TYR A 136 4.19 13.19 -4.55
C TYR A 136 2.80 13.80 -4.38
N TRP A 137 2.25 13.68 -3.15
CA TRP A 137 0.93 14.23 -2.89
C TRP A 137 0.91 15.76 -2.96
N SER A 138 1.95 16.40 -2.51
CA SER A 138 2.04 17.85 -2.61
C SER A 138 1.91 18.32 -4.05
N LEU A 139 2.51 17.57 -4.96
CA LEU A 139 2.44 17.93 -6.35
C LEU A 139 1.12 17.50 -7.00
N SER A 140 0.67 16.29 -6.73
CA SER A 140 -0.49 15.77 -7.43
C SER A 140 -1.81 16.30 -6.92
N GLU A 141 -1.83 16.85 -5.69
CA GLU A 141 -3.05 17.40 -5.16
C GLU A 141 -3.19 18.87 -5.31
N MET A 142 -2.22 19.51 -5.92
CA MET A 142 -2.36 20.91 -6.13
C MET A 142 -3.52 21.14 -7.06
N PRO A 143 -4.40 22.02 -6.72
CA PRO A 143 -5.57 22.30 -7.54
C PRO A 143 -5.19 22.83 -8.90
#